data_7df9729bd75ba9e8e004b3fef06b2ac3
#
_entry.id   7df9729bd75ba9e8e004b3fef06b2ac3
#
_cell.length_a   1.000
_cell.length_b   1.000
_cell.length_c   1.000
_cell.angle_alpha   90.00
_cell.angle_beta   90.00
_cell.angle_gamma   90.00
#
_symmetry.space_group_name_H-M   'P 1'
#
loop_
_entity.id
_entity.type
_entity.pdbx_description
1 polymer ?
#
loop_
_entity_poly.entity_id
_entity_poly.type
_entity_poly.pdbx_seq_one_letter_code
_entity_poly.pdbx_strand_id
1 'polypeptide(L)'
;MKKFTYLVIATAALSMVACTGGNKAGYTITGTVEGASDGDTVYLQEANGRNLTKLDTAVITKGTFTFEGTQDSVVSRYVTCEVNGEPLMIDFFLENGKINVALTKDNDAVTGTPNNDAYQEIRAQINDISKKMNAIYEAMGNISLSDEQKEAKQKEGAQLEEQYDKAIKEGVQKNITNPVGVFLFKQTFYNNSTDENEALLQQIPANFQNDETIVRIKEMTDKQKKTAVGTQFVDFEMQTPEGKTVKLSDYVGKGKVVLVDFWASWCGPCRREMPNLVETYAKYKGKNFEIVGVSLDQDGAAWKEAIKKLDMTWPQMSDLKFWQSEGAQLYAVNSIPHTVLIDGSGKIIARGLHGEELQAKIAEAVK
;
A
#
# COMPACT_ATOMS: atom_id res chain seq x y z
N MET A 1 53.41 -78.34 -35.23
CA MET A 1 52.44 -78.14 -34.13
C MET A 1 52.35 -76.62 -33.95
N LYS A 2 51.30 -76.03 -34.53
CA LYS A 2 51.08 -74.56 -34.47
C LYS A 2 50.13 -74.26 -33.33
N LYS A 3 50.59 -73.46 -32.37
CA LYS A 3 49.73 -72.96 -31.27
C LYS A 3 48.96 -71.73 -31.77
N PHE A 4 47.64 -71.83 -31.75
CA PHE A 4 46.76 -70.67 -31.98
C PHE A 4 46.46 -70.01 -30.63
N THR A 5 46.84 -68.74 -30.55
CA THR A 5 46.51 -67.91 -29.40
C THR A 5 45.23 -67.10 -29.73
N TYR A 6 44.18 -67.36 -29.02
CA TYR A 6 42.93 -66.61 -29.15
C TYR A 6 43.05 -65.29 -28.35
N LEU A 7 42.96 -64.16 -29.06
CA LEU A 7 42.84 -62.84 -28.46
C LEU A 7 41.39 -62.57 -28.16
N VAL A 8 41.02 -62.50 -26.88
CA VAL A 8 39.68 -62.11 -26.46
C VAL A 8 39.63 -60.60 -26.37
N ILE A 9 38.92 -59.93 -27.32
CA ILE A 9 38.63 -58.52 -27.27
C ILE A 9 37.39 -58.33 -26.41
N ALA A 10 37.60 -57.80 -25.20
CA ALA A 10 36.51 -57.39 -24.32
C ALA A 10 36.03 -55.98 -24.75
N THR A 11 34.89 -55.95 -25.42
CA THR A 11 34.15 -54.72 -25.73
C THR A 11 33.43 -54.25 -24.45
N ALA A 12 34.00 -53.25 -23.79
CA ALA A 12 33.33 -52.53 -22.70
C ALA A 12 32.27 -51.61 -23.33
N ALA A 13 31.02 -52.05 -23.26
CA ALA A 13 29.87 -51.17 -23.57
C ALA A 13 29.74 -50.11 -22.47
N LEU A 14 30.18 -48.89 -22.72
CA LEU A 14 29.83 -47.73 -21.90
C LEU A 14 28.34 -47.43 -22.10
N SER A 15 27.49 -47.88 -21.21
CA SER A 15 26.10 -47.43 -21.09
C SER A 15 26.15 -45.97 -20.55
N MET A 16 26.03 -45.00 -21.44
CA MET A 16 25.67 -43.65 -21.05
C MET A 16 24.24 -43.67 -20.52
N VAL A 17 24.12 -43.66 -19.20
CA VAL A 17 22.87 -43.31 -18.53
C VAL A 17 22.68 -41.81 -18.77
N ALA A 18 21.89 -41.46 -19.80
CA ALA A 18 21.39 -40.11 -19.95
C ALA A 18 20.41 -39.86 -18.80
N CYS A 19 20.89 -39.26 -17.73
CA CYS A 19 20.04 -38.64 -16.74
C CYS A 19 19.30 -37.49 -17.44
N THR A 20 18.09 -37.73 -17.92
CA THR A 20 17.13 -36.69 -18.26
C THR A 20 16.53 -36.13 -16.98
N GLY A 21 17.36 -35.60 -16.11
CA GLY A 21 16.98 -34.60 -15.13
C GLY A 21 16.92 -33.29 -15.91
N GLY A 22 15.74 -32.78 -16.17
CA GLY A 22 15.57 -31.45 -16.73
C GLY A 22 16.29 -30.48 -15.79
N ASN A 23 17.42 -29.93 -16.24
CA ASN A 23 18.06 -28.79 -15.57
C ASN A 23 17.03 -27.69 -15.56
N LYS A 24 16.37 -27.47 -14.42
CA LYS A 24 15.65 -26.22 -14.21
C LYS A 24 16.67 -25.12 -14.40
N ALA A 25 16.47 -24.29 -15.43
CA ALA A 25 17.32 -23.13 -15.62
C ALA A 25 17.32 -22.33 -14.33
N GLY A 26 18.51 -22.08 -13.75
CA GLY A 26 18.65 -21.29 -12.53
C GLY A 26 18.70 -19.80 -12.82
N TYR A 27 18.88 -19.01 -11.79
CA TYR A 27 19.20 -17.59 -11.91
C TYR A 27 20.71 -17.38 -11.77
N THR A 28 21.21 -16.35 -12.44
CA THR A 28 22.51 -15.75 -12.19
C THR A 28 22.30 -14.24 -12.06
N ILE A 29 22.56 -13.69 -10.89
CA ILE A 29 22.53 -12.25 -10.64
C ILE A 29 23.97 -11.77 -10.74
N THR A 30 24.27 -10.86 -11.65
CA THR A 30 25.58 -10.19 -11.76
C THR A 30 25.38 -8.70 -11.60
N GLY A 31 26.22 -8.06 -10.78
CA GLY A 31 26.02 -6.62 -10.55
C GLY A 31 27.29 -5.87 -10.20
N THR A 32 27.14 -4.56 -10.20
CA THR A 32 28.14 -3.58 -9.75
C THR A 32 27.55 -2.72 -8.65
N VAL A 33 28.41 -2.18 -7.79
CA VAL A 33 28.01 -1.26 -6.72
C VAL A 33 28.87 -0.01 -6.83
N GLU A 34 28.21 1.15 -6.98
CA GLU A 34 28.89 2.44 -7.09
C GLU A 34 29.65 2.76 -5.80
N GLY A 35 30.94 3.13 -5.95
CA GLY A 35 31.82 3.50 -4.83
C GLY A 35 32.33 2.35 -3.97
N ALA A 36 31.90 1.11 -4.24
CA ALA A 36 32.41 -0.06 -3.54
C ALA A 36 33.77 -0.53 -4.09
N SER A 37 34.51 -1.24 -3.25
CA SER A 37 35.85 -1.77 -3.54
C SER A 37 35.85 -3.31 -3.57
N ASP A 38 36.83 -3.90 -4.19
CA ASP A 38 37.07 -5.36 -4.08
C ASP A 38 37.23 -5.74 -2.61
N GLY A 39 36.48 -6.76 -2.17
CA GLY A 39 36.43 -7.18 -0.78
C GLY A 39 35.16 -6.73 -0.04
N ASP A 40 34.43 -5.74 -0.54
CA ASP A 40 33.15 -5.33 0.03
C ASP A 40 32.08 -6.41 -0.14
N THR A 41 31.16 -6.45 0.79
CA THR A 41 30.14 -7.51 0.89
C THR A 41 28.78 -7.04 0.41
N VAL A 42 28.18 -7.81 -0.48
CA VAL A 42 26.83 -7.61 -1.00
C VAL A 42 25.91 -8.72 -0.46
N TYR A 43 24.70 -8.36 -0.09
CA TYR A 43 23.71 -9.29 0.45
C TYR A 43 22.50 -9.41 -0.47
N LEU A 44 22.07 -10.66 -0.70
CA LEU A 44 20.73 -10.96 -1.21
C LEU A 44 19.81 -11.13 -0.01
N GLN A 45 18.69 -10.40 0.02
CA GLN A 45 17.81 -10.35 1.19
C GLN A 45 16.32 -10.47 0.81
N GLU A 46 15.52 -10.87 1.78
CA GLU A 46 14.05 -10.80 1.70
C GLU A 46 13.48 -9.89 2.79
N ALA A 47 12.34 -9.27 2.51
CA ALA A 47 11.60 -8.52 3.51
C ALA A 47 10.76 -9.45 4.38
N ASN A 48 10.88 -9.29 5.71
CA ASN A 48 10.04 -9.93 6.70
C ASN A 48 9.45 -8.84 7.61
N GLY A 49 8.27 -8.35 7.26
CA GLY A 49 7.70 -7.16 7.86
C GLY A 49 8.59 -5.92 7.60
N ARG A 50 9.09 -5.30 8.66
CA ARG A 50 9.99 -4.13 8.57
C ARG A 50 11.48 -4.50 8.52
N ASN A 51 11.82 -5.77 8.64
CA ASN A 51 13.19 -6.23 8.69
C ASN A 51 13.59 -6.90 7.38
N LEU A 52 14.89 -6.85 7.07
CA LEU A 52 15.49 -7.59 5.98
C LEU A 52 16.24 -8.81 6.54
N THR A 53 15.91 -10.00 6.01
CA THR A 53 16.58 -11.25 6.34
C THR A 53 17.58 -11.60 5.24
N LYS A 54 18.83 -11.89 5.60
CA LYS A 54 19.87 -12.29 4.65
C LYS A 54 19.60 -13.71 4.15
N LEU A 55 19.59 -13.87 2.84
CA LEU A 55 19.45 -15.15 2.15
C LEU A 55 20.80 -15.67 1.65
N ASP A 56 21.62 -14.76 1.09
CA ASP A 56 22.94 -15.10 0.54
C ASP A 56 23.90 -13.91 0.64
N THR A 57 25.20 -14.18 0.44
CA THR A 57 26.28 -13.21 0.58
C THR A 57 27.28 -13.38 -0.56
N ALA A 58 27.62 -12.28 -1.23
CA ALA A 58 28.68 -12.25 -2.25
C ALA A 58 29.74 -11.20 -1.90
N VAL A 59 30.97 -11.43 -2.33
CA VAL A 59 32.07 -10.48 -2.20
C VAL A 59 32.38 -9.88 -3.56
N ILE A 60 32.55 -8.55 -3.60
CA ILE A 60 32.93 -7.85 -4.81
C ILE A 60 34.37 -8.26 -5.21
N THR A 61 34.48 -8.70 -6.45
CA THR A 61 35.77 -9.10 -7.04
C THR A 61 35.88 -8.52 -8.44
N LYS A 62 36.93 -7.80 -8.73
CA LYS A 62 37.11 -7.07 -10.00
C LYS A 62 35.93 -6.13 -10.32
N GLY A 63 35.40 -5.46 -9.29
CA GLY A 63 34.32 -4.51 -9.38
C GLY A 63 32.91 -5.12 -9.57
N THR A 64 32.77 -6.44 -9.49
CA THR A 64 31.47 -7.13 -9.67
C THR A 64 31.19 -8.12 -8.56
N PHE A 65 29.89 -8.39 -8.34
CA PHE A 65 29.43 -9.49 -7.49
C PHE A 65 28.56 -10.46 -8.29
N THR A 66 28.38 -11.68 -7.79
CA THR A 66 27.53 -12.69 -8.42
C THR A 66 26.81 -13.52 -7.37
N PHE A 67 25.50 -13.75 -7.58
CA PHE A 67 24.72 -14.79 -6.88
C PHE A 67 24.19 -15.79 -7.91
N GLU A 68 24.14 -17.07 -7.56
CA GLU A 68 23.61 -18.13 -8.41
C GLU A 68 22.67 -19.03 -7.60
N GLY A 69 21.62 -19.53 -8.24
CA GLY A 69 20.70 -20.43 -7.59
C GLY A 69 19.54 -20.83 -8.48
N THR A 70 18.48 -21.35 -7.86
CA THR A 70 17.24 -21.71 -8.55
C THR A 70 16.05 -21.14 -7.80
N GLN A 71 15.01 -20.74 -8.52
CA GLN A 71 13.78 -20.20 -7.95
C GLN A 71 12.58 -20.88 -8.58
N ASP A 72 11.63 -21.34 -7.75
CA ASP A 72 10.43 -22.05 -8.24
C ASP A 72 9.36 -21.09 -8.76
N SER A 73 9.29 -19.88 -8.19
CA SER A 73 8.33 -18.84 -8.57
C SER A 73 8.99 -17.47 -8.52
N VAL A 74 8.44 -16.50 -9.24
CA VAL A 74 8.90 -15.11 -9.19
C VAL A 74 8.57 -14.51 -7.82
N VAL A 75 9.57 -13.95 -7.15
CA VAL A 75 9.44 -13.32 -5.83
C VAL A 75 10.21 -12.00 -5.77
N SER A 76 9.72 -11.05 -4.97
CA SER A 76 10.45 -9.81 -4.70
C SER A 76 11.61 -10.06 -3.73
N ARG A 77 12.77 -9.50 -4.01
CA ARG A 77 14.00 -9.57 -3.19
C ARG A 77 14.73 -8.25 -3.21
N TYR A 78 15.76 -8.14 -2.38
CA TYR A 78 16.61 -6.96 -2.25
C TYR A 78 18.08 -7.33 -2.43
N VAL A 79 18.80 -6.47 -3.13
CA VAL A 79 20.27 -6.46 -3.10
C VAL A 79 20.67 -5.24 -2.28
N THR A 80 21.55 -5.46 -1.29
CA THR A 80 22.03 -4.38 -0.42
C THR A 80 23.55 -4.44 -0.28
N CYS A 81 24.18 -3.27 -0.16
CA CYS A 81 25.60 -3.12 0.14
C CYS A 81 25.78 -1.86 0.99
N GLU A 82 26.73 -1.89 1.93
CA GLU A 82 27.13 -0.71 2.67
C GLU A 82 28.43 -0.16 2.07
N VAL A 83 28.41 1.09 1.65
CA VAL A 83 29.57 1.77 1.04
C VAL A 83 29.88 3.02 1.84
N ASN A 84 31.07 3.07 2.45
CA ASN A 84 31.51 4.21 3.29
C ASN A 84 30.54 4.56 4.43
N GLY A 85 29.82 3.57 5.00
CA GLY A 85 28.84 3.75 6.05
C GLY A 85 27.44 4.18 5.55
N GLU A 86 27.26 4.31 4.23
CA GLU A 86 25.96 4.56 3.61
C GLU A 86 25.37 3.27 3.04
N PRO A 87 24.13 2.88 3.42
CA PRO A 87 23.47 1.72 2.85
C PRO A 87 22.93 2.03 1.45
N LEU A 88 23.29 1.20 0.47
CA LEU A 88 22.67 1.15 -0.84
C LEU A 88 21.76 -0.06 -0.92
N MET A 89 20.57 0.09 -1.54
CA MET A 89 19.58 -0.97 -1.63
C MET A 89 18.72 -0.82 -2.89
N ILE A 90 18.49 -1.95 -3.55
CA ILE A 90 17.54 -2.05 -4.67
C ILE A 90 16.65 -3.27 -4.52
N ASP A 91 15.36 -3.10 -4.74
CA ASP A 91 14.39 -4.17 -4.84
C ASP A 91 14.26 -4.66 -6.30
N PHE A 92 14.01 -5.95 -6.48
CA PHE A 92 13.93 -6.58 -7.80
C PHE A 92 13.11 -7.88 -7.74
N PHE A 93 12.82 -8.44 -8.91
CA PHE A 93 12.16 -9.75 -9.02
C PHE A 93 13.20 -10.85 -9.24
N LEU A 94 13.30 -11.75 -8.25
CA LEU A 94 14.11 -12.95 -8.37
C LEU A 94 13.33 -13.99 -9.17
N GLU A 95 13.80 -14.27 -10.36
CA GLU A 95 13.29 -15.26 -11.31
C GLU A 95 14.46 -15.95 -12.02
N ASN A 96 14.24 -17.14 -12.59
CA ASN A 96 15.32 -17.83 -13.29
C ASN A 96 15.68 -17.10 -14.59
N GLY A 97 16.96 -16.92 -14.82
CA GLY A 97 17.52 -16.17 -15.93
C GLY A 97 18.76 -15.38 -15.53
N LYS A 98 19.22 -14.53 -16.42
CA LYS A 98 20.34 -13.62 -16.17
C LYS A 98 19.81 -12.27 -15.72
N ILE A 99 20.09 -11.91 -14.48
CA ILE A 99 19.68 -10.65 -13.86
C ILE A 99 20.91 -9.75 -13.74
N ASN A 100 20.84 -8.54 -14.25
CA ASN A 100 21.91 -7.55 -14.13
C ASN A 100 21.48 -6.47 -13.15
N VAL A 101 22.34 -6.17 -12.16
CA VAL A 101 22.09 -5.17 -11.11
C VAL A 101 23.14 -4.07 -11.19
N ALA A 102 22.70 -2.83 -11.31
CA ALA A 102 23.53 -1.65 -11.10
C ALA A 102 23.03 -0.96 -9.82
N LEU A 103 23.75 -1.14 -8.71
CA LEU A 103 23.41 -0.52 -7.42
C LEU A 103 24.16 0.81 -7.32
N THR A 104 23.41 1.90 -7.44
CA THR A 104 23.96 3.25 -7.44
C THR A 104 23.14 4.16 -6.51
N LYS A 105 23.65 5.34 -6.17
CA LYS A 105 22.94 6.29 -5.32
C LYS A 105 21.73 6.91 -6.02
N ASP A 106 21.85 7.22 -7.30
CA ASP A 106 20.87 8.04 -8.01
C ASP A 106 20.16 7.34 -9.18
N ASN A 107 20.78 6.31 -9.76
CA ASN A 107 20.30 5.66 -10.99
C ASN A 107 20.46 4.14 -10.91
N ASP A 108 19.97 3.55 -9.84
CA ASP A 108 19.95 2.11 -9.68
C ASP A 108 19.05 1.43 -10.73
N ALA A 109 19.47 0.24 -11.18
CA ALA A 109 18.75 -0.48 -12.20
C ALA A 109 18.85 -2.01 -12.04
N VAL A 110 17.77 -2.71 -12.37
CA VAL A 110 17.77 -4.17 -12.52
C VAL A 110 17.13 -4.55 -13.84
N THR A 111 17.82 -5.36 -14.66
CA THR A 111 17.41 -5.73 -16.00
C THR A 111 17.77 -7.18 -16.34
N GLY A 112 17.36 -7.65 -17.51
CA GLY A 112 17.81 -8.92 -18.13
C GLY A 112 16.82 -10.06 -18.00
N THR A 113 15.69 -9.85 -17.32
CA THR A 113 14.58 -10.80 -17.28
C THR A 113 13.25 -10.07 -17.43
N PRO A 114 12.19 -10.73 -17.93
CA PRO A 114 10.96 -10.04 -18.31
C PRO A 114 10.31 -9.20 -17.21
N ASN A 115 10.28 -9.70 -15.96
CA ASN A 115 9.69 -8.94 -14.85
C ASN A 115 10.58 -7.78 -14.41
N ASN A 116 11.89 -7.97 -14.39
CA ASN A 116 12.81 -6.88 -14.06
C ASN A 116 12.84 -5.79 -15.14
N ASP A 117 12.82 -6.16 -16.41
CA ASP A 117 12.75 -5.18 -17.51
C ASP A 117 11.46 -4.36 -17.47
N ALA A 118 10.31 -5.03 -17.25
CA ALA A 118 9.01 -4.35 -17.09
C ALA A 118 8.98 -3.43 -15.85
N TYR A 119 9.57 -3.86 -14.73
CA TYR A 119 9.65 -3.05 -13.52
C TYR A 119 10.59 -1.87 -13.67
N GLN A 120 11.72 -2.06 -14.35
CA GLN A 120 12.70 -1.00 -14.63
C GLN A 120 12.13 0.12 -15.50
N GLU A 121 11.27 -0.21 -16.48
CA GLU A 121 10.58 0.79 -17.30
C GLU A 121 9.73 1.73 -16.41
N ILE A 122 8.97 1.17 -15.45
CA ILE A 122 8.13 1.93 -14.52
C ILE A 122 9.02 2.71 -13.54
N ARG A 123 10.03 2.07 -12.96
CA ARG A 123 10.98 2.68 -12.02
C ARG A 123 11.67 3.89 -12.62
N ALA A 124 12.12 3.81 -13.88
CA ALA A 124 12.79 4.92 -14.55
C ALA A 124 11.90 6.16 -14.68
N GLN A 125 10.60 5.96 -15.01
CA GLN A 125 9.62 7.05 -15.08
C GLN A 125 9.38 7.68 -13.70
N ILE A 126 9.17 6.85 -12.69
CA ILE A 126 8.93 7.29 -11.30
C ILE A 126 10.14 8.04 -10.76
N ASN A 127 11.35 7.55 -10.98
CA ASN A 127 12.58 8.18 -10.51
C ASN A 127 12.79 9.56 -11.14
N ASP A 128 12.50 9.73 -12.44
CA ASP A 128 12.59 11.05 -13.10
C ASP A 128 11.60 12.06 -12.49
N ILE A 129 10.36 11.62 -12.25
CA ILE A 129 9.34 12.47 -11.60
C ILE A 129 9.75 12.79 -10.17
N SER A 130 10.19 11.81 -9.39
CA SER A 130 10.61 11.96 -7.99
C SER A 130 11.79 12.93 -7.85
N LYS A 131 12.76 12.88 -8.75
CA LYS A 131 13.89 13.86 -8.77
C LYS A 131 13.39 15.29 -8.97
N LYS A 132 12.43 15.50 -9.87
CA LYS A 132 11.81 16.81 -10.09
C LYS A 132 11.02 17.28 -8.87
N MET A 133 10.27 16.39 -8.22
CA MET A 133 9.54 16.67 -6.98
C MET A 133 10.50 17.07 -5.85
N ASN A 134 11.59 16.32 -5.65
CA ASN A 134 12.60 16.63 -4.64
C ASN A 134 13.23 18.01 -4.88
N ALA A 135 13.53 18.36 -6.12
CA ALA A 135 14.05 19.71 -6.45
C ALA A 135 13.06 20.83 -6.10
N ILE A 136 11.74 20.57 -6.23
CA ILE A 136 10.70 21.53 -5.79
C ILE A 136 10.68 21.63 -4.28
N TYR A 137 10.70 20.53 -3.54
CA TYR A 137 10.71 20.53 -2.08
C TYR A 137 11.94 21.26 -1.51
N GLU A 138 13.12 21.02 -2.08
CA GLU A 138 14.34 21.74 -1.72
C GLU A 138 14.20 23.24 -1.99
N ALA A 139 13.67 23.62 -3.17
CA ALA A 139 13.44 25.02 -3.51
C ALA A 139 12.43 25.68 -2.55
N MET A 140 11.35 24.99 -2.16
CA MET A 140 10.35 25.49 -1.22
C MET A 140 10.88 25.65 0.21
N GLY A 141 11.93 24.92 0.60
CA GLY A 141 12.66 25.12 1.86
C GLY A 141 13.44 26.43 1.92
N ASN A 142 13.61 27.14 0.79
CA ASN A 142 14.30 28.41 0.74
C ASN A 142 13.39 29.55 1.26
N ILE A 143 13.79 30.17 2.38
CA ILE A 143 13.03 31.22 3.08
C ILE A 143 12.86 32.51 2.23
N SER A 144 13.66 32.70 1.17
CA SER A 144 13.65 33.88 0.35
C SER A 144 12.65 33.91 -0.81
N LEU A 145 11.82 32.85 -0.98
CA LEU A 145 10.81 32.82 -2.02
C LEU A 145 9.65 33.79 -1.74
N SER A 146 9.23 34.55 -2.75
CA SER A 146 7.99 35.33 -2.70
C SER A 146 6.75 34.40 -2.64
N ASP A 147 5.61 34.94 -2.20
CA ASP A 147 4.37 34.13 -2.13
C ASP A 147 3.93 33.63 -3.52
N GLU A 148 4.10 34.49 -4.57
CA GLU A 148 3.85 34.08 -5.96
C GLU A 148 4.76 32.94 -6.42
N GLN A 149 6.04 32.96 -6.04
CA GLN A 149 6.98 31.88 -6.35
C GLN A 149 6.61 30.58 -5.59
N LYS A 150 6.17 30.68 -4.35
CA LYS A 150 5.67 29.53 -3.57
C LYS A 150 4.44 28.91 -4.21
N GLU A 151 3.46 29.74 -4.60
CA GLU A 151 2.25 29.27 -5.27
C GLU A 151 2.57 28.57 -6.61
N ALA A 152 3.46 29.15 -7.42
CA ALA A 152 3.92 28.53 -8.66
C ALA A 152 4.57 27.15 -8.40
N LYS A 153 5.43 27.03 -7.37
CA LYS A 153 6.07 25.77 -6.98
C LYS A 153 5.08 24.74 -6.45
N GLN A 154 4.08 25.15 -5.67
CA GLN A 154 3.00 24.27 -5.21
C GLN A 154 2.21 23.71 -6.39
N LYS A 155 1.87 24.54 -7.38
CA LYS A 155 1.17 24.11 -8.59
C LYS A 155 2.02 23.13 -9.42
N GLU A 156 3.31 23.42 -9.58
CA GLU A 156 4.25 22.52 -10.27
C GLU A 156 4.36 21.17 -9.53
N GLY A 157 4.46 21.19 -8.18
CA GLY A 157 4.47 19.99 -7.33
C GLY A 157 3.21 19.15 -7.50
N ALA A 158 2.02 19.76 -7.45
CA ALA A 158 0.75 19.07 -7.64
C ALA A 158 0.64 18.42 -9.04
N GLN A 159 1.16 19.04 -10.09
CA GLN A 159 1.21 18.45 -11.43
C GLN A 159 2.15 17.23 -11.50
N LEU A 160 3.27 17.27 -10.78
CA LEU A 160 4.19 16.12 -10.71
C LEU A 160 3.62 14.99 -9.88
N GLU A 161 2.88 15.27 -8.80
CA GLU A 161 2.14 14.25 -8.04
C GLU A 161 1.11 13.55 -8.92
N GLU A 162 0.34 14.28 -9.73
CA GLU A 162 -0.60 13.70 -10.68
C GLU A 162 0.11 12.81 -11.73
N GLN A 163 1.27 13.25 -12.24
CA GLN A 163 2.08 12.46 -13.18
C GLN A 163 2.63 11.19 -12.52
N TYR A 164 3.06 11.26 -11.27
CA TYR A 164 3.54 10.13 -10.49
C TYR A 164 2.42 9.08 -10.30
N ASP A 165 1.25 9.52 -9.84
CA ASP A 165 0.09 8.64 -9.64
C ASP A 165 -0.35 8.00 -10.94
N LYS A 166 -0.35 8.76 -12.03
CA LYS A 166 -0.67 8.25 -13.36
C LYS A 166 0.34 7.19 -13.80
N ALA A 167 1.64 7.42 -13.65
CA ALA A 167 2.68 6.45 -14.03
C ALA A 167 2.54 5.14 -13.25
N ILE A 168 2.25 5.22 -11.95
CA ILE A 168 1.97 4.03 -11.12
C ILE A 168 0.71 3.30 -11.61
N LYS A 169 -0.40 4.00 -11.82
CA LYS A 169 -1.67 3.39 -12.27
C LYS A 169 -1.52 2.72 -13.64
N GLU A 170 -0.84 3.36 -14.58
CA GLU A 170 -0.54 2.78 -15.89
C GLU A 170 0.38 1.56 -15.77
N GLY A 171 1.38 1.62 -14.91
CA GLY A 171 2.28 0.51 -14.59
C GLY A 171 1.53 -0.70 -14.02
N VAL A 172 0.63 -0.47 -13.06
CA VAL A 172 -0.25 -1.51 -12.49
C VAL A 172 -1.14 -2.10 -13.59
N GLN A 173 -1.87 -1.26 -14.34
CA GLN A 173 -2.82 -1.72 -15.35
C GLN A 173 -2.15 -2.52 -16.48
N LYS A 174 -0.98 -2.08 -16.95
CA LYS A 174 -0.19 -2.78 -17.98
C LYS A 174 0.29 -4.15 -17.51
N ASN A 175 0.56 -4.30 -16.22
CA ASN A 175 1.23 -5.46 -15.65
C ASN A 175 0.38 -6.28 -14.67
N ILE A 176 -0.91 -5.99 -14.45
CA ILE A 176 -1.73 -6.64 -13.41
C ILE A 176 -1.84 -8.17 -13.57
N THR A 177 -1.59 -8.68 -14.77
CA THR A 177 -1.59 -10.11 -15.08
C THR A 177 -0.24 -10.80 -14.86
N ASN A 178 0.77 -10.08 -14.36
CA ASN A 178 2.10 -10.62 -14.03
C ASN A 178 2.56 -10.19 -12.63
N PRO A 179 3.68 -10.75 -12.09
CA PRO A 179 4.18 -10.43 -10.75
C PRO A 179 4.42 -8.94 -10.49
N VAL A 180 4.84 -8.17 -11.50
CA VAL A 180 5.14 -6.74 -11.36
C VAL A 180 3.88 -5.94 -11.02
N GLY A 181 2.82 -6.13 -11.80
CA GLY A 181 1.57 -5.41 -11.56
C GLY A 181 0.89 -5.81 -10.25
N VAL A 182 0.93 -7.10 -9.88
CA VAL A 182 0.43 -7.58 -8.58
C VAL A 182 1.23 -6.95 -7.43
N PHE A 183 2.55 -6.89 -7.54
CA PHE A 183 3.42 -6.25 -6.54
C PHE A 183 3.10 -4.76 -6.39
N LEU A 184 3.00 -4.01 -7.47
CA LEU A 184 2.65 -2.59 -7.44
C LEU A 184 1.23 -2.36 -6.89
N PHE A 185 0.26 -3.17 -7.31
CA PHE A 185 -1.12 -3.08 -6.82
C PHE A 185 -1.20 -3.28 -5.32
N LYS A 186 -0.47 -4.26 -4.77
CA LYS A 186 -0.39 -4.50 -3.31
C LYS A 186 0.13 -3.30 -2.51
N GLN A 187 0.92 -2.42 -3.13
CA GLN A 187 1.46 -1.22 -2.49
C GLN A 187 0.58 0.01 -2.66
N THR A 188 -0.24 0.06 -3.72
CA THR A 188 -0.92 1.28 -4.14
C THR A 188 -2.45 1.21 -4.13
N PHE A 189 -3.04 0.05 -3.78
CA PHE A 189 -4.50 -0.18 -3.82
C PHE A 189 -5.32 0.83 -3.02
N TYR A 190 -4.75 1.41 -1.96
CA TYR A 190 -5.44 2.40 -1.12
C TYR A 190 -5.58 3.78 -1.78
N ASN A 191 -4.86 4.04 -2.88
CA ASN A 191 -5.00 5.25 -3.71
C ASN A 191 -6.06 5.10 -4.80
N ASN A 192 -6.62 3.90 -4.98
CA ASN A 192 -7.62 3.62 -5.98
C ASN A 192 -9.04 3.77 -5.39
N SER A 193 -10.00 4.06 -6.27
CA SER A 193 -11.41 3.92 -5.94
C SER A 193 -11.79 2.44 -5.73
N THR A 194 -12.92 2.20 -5.08
CA THR A 194 -13.44 0.85 -4.87
C THR A 194 -13.67 0.11 -6.19
N ASP A 195 -14.18 0.81 -7.22
CA ASP A 195 -14.45 0.23 -8.54
C ASP A 195 -13.15 -0.10 -9.30
N GLU A 196 -12.12 0.77 -9.20
CA GLU A 196 -10.79 0.49 -9.74
C GLU A 196 -10.17 -0.76 -9.10
N ASN A 197 -10.24 -0.86 -7.75
CA ASN A 197 -9.73 -2.03 -7.04
C ASN A 197 -10.47 -3.31 -7.45
N GLU A 198 -11.80 -3.27 -7.59
CA GLU A 198 -12.57 -4.41 -8.05
C GLU A 198 -12.15 -4.86 -9.46
N ALA A 199 -12.04 -3.91 -10.38
CA ALA A 199 -11.63 -4.18 -11.76
C ALA A 199 -10.23 -4.78 -11.87
N LEU A 200 -9.29 -4.34 -11.02
CA LEU A 200 -7.93 -4.89 -10.94
C LEU A 200 -7.93 -6.29 -10.32
N LEU A 201 -8.67 -6.49 -9.21
CA LEU A 201 -8.78 -7.80 -8.53
C LEU A 201 -9.30 -8.91 -9.46
N GLN A 202 -10.22 -8.59 -10.38
CA GLN A 202 -10.74 -9.53 -11.38
C GLN A 202 -9.69 -9.98 -12.41
N GLN A 203 -8.63 -9.20 -12.62
CA GLN A 203 -7.57 -9.47 -13.58
C GLN A 203 -6.37 -10.23 -12.97
N ILE A 204 -6.29 -10.31 -11.63
CA ILE A 204 -5.19 -10.99 -10.93
C ILE A 204 -5.18 -12.49 -11.23
N PRO A 205 -4.03 -13.06 -11.67
CA PRO A 205 -3.91 -14.47 -11.98
C PRO A 205 -4.20 -15.39 -10.80
N ALA A 206 -4.67 -16.61 -11.08
CA ALA A 206 -5.11 -17.58 -10.08
C ALA A 206 -4.03 -17.92 -9.03
N ASN A 207 -2.75 -17.93 -9.43
CA ASN A 207 -1.64 -18.22 -8.52
C ASN A 207 -1.39 -17.13 -7.46
N PHE A 208 -1.95 -15.91 -7.61
CA PHE A 208 -1.88 -14.83 -6.63
C PHE A 208 -3.17 -14.64 -5.83
N GLN A 209 -4.26 -15.33 -6.18
CA GLN A 209 -5.56 -15.16 -5.52
C GLN A 209 -5.55 -15.52 -4.03
N ASN A 210 -4.62 -16.38 -3.60
CA ASN A 210 -4.46 -16.80 -2.19
C ASN A 210 -3.35 -16.02 -1.45
N ASP A 211 -2.75 -15.00 -2.07
CA ASP A 211 -1.81 -14.11 -1.38
C ASP A 211 -2.56 -13.34 -0.28
N GLU A 212 -2.05 -13.36 0.94
CA GLU A 212 -2.71 -12.76 2.12
C GLU A 212 -3.08 -11.28 1.91
N THR A 213 -2.23 -10.52 1.21
CA THR A 213 -2.50 -9.11 0.92
C THR A 213 -3.63 -8.97 -0.11
N ILE A 214 -3.65 -9.82 -1.14
CA ILE A 214 -4.72 -9.81 -2.16
C ILE A 214 -6.06 -10.21 -1.52
N VAL A 215 -6.08 -11.24 -0.66
CA VAL A 215 -7.30 -11.62 0.09
C VAL A 215 -7.79 -10.45 0.93
N ARG A 216 -6.90 -9.79 1.68
CA ARG A 216 -7.26 -8.62 2.50
C ARG A 216 -7.79 -7.45 1.66
N ILE A 217 -7.17 -7.15 0.51
CA ILE A 217 -7.64 -6.09 -0.40
C ILE A 217 -9.05 -6.42 -0.91
N LYS A 218 -9.30 -7.68 -1.28
CA LYS A 218 -10.61 -8.14 -1.72
C LYS A 218 -11.67 -7.96 -0.64
N GLU A 219 -11.40 -8.44 0.58
CA GLU A 219 -12.32 -8.27 1.72
C GLU A 219 -12.62 -6.80 2.02
N MET A 220 -11.60 -5.94 1.94
CA MET A 220 -11.77 -4.51 2.14
C MET A 220 -12.61 -3.88 1.03
N THR A 221 -12.33 -4.22 -0.23
CA THR A 221 -13.11 -3.75 -1.39
C THR A 221 -14.57 -4.19 -1.29
N ASP A 222 -14.84 -5.44 -0.90
CA ASP A 222 -16.20 -5.95 -0.68
C ASP A 222 -16.93 -5.19 0.44
N LYS A 223 -16.25 -4.84 1.53
CA LYS A 223 -16.82 -4.02 2.62
C LYS A 223 -17.10 -2.59 2.16
N GLN A 224 -16.15 -1.98 1.42
CA GLN A 224 -16.35 -0.64 0.84
C GLN A 224 -17.55 -0.60 -0.09
N LYS A 225 -17.77 -1.62 -0.91
CA LYS A 225 -18.95 -1.73 -1.78
C LYS A 225 -20.26 -1.78 -0.99
N LYS A 226 -20.30 -2.56 0.10
CA LYS A 226 -21.49 -2.67 0.97
C LYS A 226 -21.86 -1.34 1.63
N THR A 227 -20.90 -0.45 1.82
CA THR A 227 -21.07 0.86 2.44
C THR A 227 -20.77 2.01 1.48
N ALA A 228 -20.85 1.78 0.16
CA ALA A 228 -20.64 2.80 -0.86
C ALA A 228 -21.78 3.85 -0.86
N VAL A 229 -21.51 5.01 -1.43
CA VAL A 229 -22.55 6.01 -1.69
C VAL A 229 -23.64 5.39 -2.56
N GLY A 230 -24.89 5.57 -2.14
CA GLY A 230 -26.05 4.98 -2.79
C GLY A 230 -26.58 3.69 -2.16
N THR A 231 -25.81 3.02 -1.27
CA THR A 231 -26.26 1.82 -0.56
C THR A 231 -26.96 2.15 0.76
N GLN A 232 -27.66 1.18 1.34
CA GLN A 232 -28.19 1.30 2.70
C GLN A 232 -27.04 1.19 3.71
N PHE A 233 -27.19 1.88 4.85
CA PHE A 233 -26.23 1.77 5.95
C PHE A 233 -26.17 0.32 6.48
N VAL A 234 -25.02 -0.03 7.03
CA VAL A 234 -24.81 -1.31 7.71
C VAL A 234 -24.87 -1.06 9.22
N ASP A 235 -25.74 -1.78 9.93
CA ASP A 235 -25.92 -1.61 11.37
C ASP A 235 -24.79 -2.27 12.16
N PHE A 236 -24.45 -1.70 13.31
CA PHE A 236 -23.51 -2.26 14.29
C PHE A 236 -23.85 -1.76 15.69
N GLU A 237 -23.31 -2.45 16.70
CA GLU A 237 -23.60 -2.20 18.11
C GLU A 237 -22.32 -1.81 18.88
N MET A 238 -22.40 -0.79 19.73
CA MET A 238 -21.31 -0.34 20.59
C MET A 238 -21.85 0.20 21.92
N GLN A 239 -20.96 0.69 22.78
CA GLN A 239 -21.34 1.28 24.07
C GLN A 239 -21.22 2.80 24.05
N THR A 240 -22.16 3.47 24.72
CA THR A 240 -22.06 4.91 25.05
C THR A 240 -20.97 5.16 26.11
N PRO A 241 -20.57 6.42 26.36
CA PRO A 241 -19.65 6.75 27.44
C PRO A 241 -20.13 6.29 28.83
N GLU A 242 -21.44 6.14 29.02
CA GLU A 242 -22.05 5.65 30.27
C GLU A 242 -22.14 4.12 30.33
N GLY A 243 -21.69 3.39 29.28
CA GLY A 243 -21.70 1.93 29.21
C GLY A 243 -23.04 1.32 28.77
N LYS A 244 -23.95 2.13 28.23
CA LYS A 244 -25.20 1.62 27.63
C LYS A 244 -24.92 1.11 26.22
N THR A 245 -25.39 -0.09 25.90
CA THR A 245 -25.37 -0.64 24.56
C THR A 245 -26.36 0.09 23.64
N VAL A 246 -25.89 0.52 22.48
CA VAL A 246 -26.67 1.22 21.44
C VAL A 246 -26.27 0.71 20.07
N LYS A 247 -27.20 0.83 19.11
CA LYS A 247 -26.99 0.47 17.70
C LYS A 247 -26.96 1.73 16.84
N LEU A 248 -26.27 1.66 15.69
CA LEU A 248 -26.34 2.76 14.72
C LEU A 248 -27.78 3.00 14.26
N SER A 249 -28.58 1.95 14.11
CA SER A 249 -30.03 2.01 13.79
C SER A 249 -30.88 2.72 14.85
N ASP A 250 -30.37 2.98 16.05
CA ASP A 250 -31.06 3.84 17.04
C ASP A 250 -31.11 5.29 16.60
N TYR A 251 -30.24 5.71 15.68
CA TYR A 251 -30.10 7.07 15.19
C TYR A 251 -30.46 7.22 13.70
N VAL A 252 -30.11 6.23 12.87
CA VAL A 252 -30.25 6.24 11.41
C VAL A 252 -31.61 5.66 10.97
N GLY A 253 -32.09 6.10 9.78
CA GLY A 253 -33.30 5.55 9.17
C GLY A 253 -34.61 6.02 9.83
N LYS A 254 -34.57 7.12 10.60
CA LYS A 254 -35.70 7.66 11.34
C LYS A 254 -36.18 9.04 10.81
N GLY A 255 -35.96 9.26 9.52
CA GLY A 255 -36.35 10.54 8.87
C GLY A 255 -35.33 11.67 9.08
N LYS A 256 -34.21 11.41 9.80
CA LYS A 256 -33.14 12.39 10.01
C LYS A 256 -31.95 12.10 9.11
N VAL A 257 -31.29 13.14 8.66
CA VAL A 257 -29.93 13.05 8.10
C VAL A 257 -28.96 12.82 9.24
N VAL A 258 -28.11 11.81 9.14
CA VAL A 258 -27.15 11.44 10.18
C VAL A 258 -25.73 11.48 9.62
N LEU A 259 -24.86 12.21 10.30
CA LEU A 259 -23.41 12.18 10.08
C LEU A 259 -22.79 11.19 11.05
N VAL A 260 -22.23 10.11 10.55
CA VAL A 260 -21.36 9.20 11.33
C VAL A 260 -19.93 9.69 11.20
N ASP A 261 -19.32 10.07 12.33
CA ASP A 261 -17.96 10.60 12.41
C ASP A 261 -17.04 9.60 13.12
N PHE A 262 -16.14 8.98 12.38
CA PHE A 262 -15.10 8.08 12.92
C PHE A 262 -13.89 8.91 13.34
N TRP A 263 -13.58 8.87 14.63
CA TRP A 263 -12.57 9.71 15.24
C TRP A 263 -11.85 9.04 16.42
N ALA A 264 -10.88 9.71 17.05
CA ALA A 264 -10.30 9.28 18.31
C ALA A 264 -9.68 10.46 19.08
N SER A 265 -9.54 10.33 20.40
CA SER A 265 -8.95 11.35 21.27
C SER A 265 -7.48 11.66 20.91
N TRP A 266 -6.74 10.66 20.47
CA TRP A 266 -5.33 10.74 20.05
C TRP A 266 -5.15 11.25 18.61
N CYS A 267 -6.22 11.36 17.82
CA CYS A 267 -6.19 11.79 16.41
C CYS A 267 -6.06 13.31 16.31
N GLY A 268 -4.86 13.81 16.00
CA GLY A 268 -4.61 15.24 15.83
C GLY A 268 -5.47 15.91 14.73
N PRO A 269 -5.54 15.36 13.51
CA PRO A 269 -6.44 15.89 12.47
C PRO A 269 -7.92 15.93 12.88
N CYS A 270 -8.43 14.86 13.54
CA CYS A 270 -9.82 14.82 14.03
C CYS A 270 -10.10 15.97 14.99
N ARG A 271 -9.19 16.22 15.91
CA ARG A 271 -9.32 17.32 16.88
C ARG A 271 -9.32 18.70 16.22
N ARG A 272 -8.63 18.87 15.10
CA ARG A 272 -8.66 20.14 14.33
C ARG A 272 -9.97 20.34 13.57
N GLU A 273 -10.62 19.25 13.14
CA GLU A 273 -11.92 19.30 12.46
C GLU A 273 -13.10 19.54 13.44
N MET A 274 -12.92 19.20 14.73
CA MET A 274 -14.01 19.22 15.70
C MET A 274 -14.71 20.58 15.86
N PRO A 275 -14.04 21.75 15.83
CA PRO A 275 -14.72 23.05 15.87
C PRO A 275 -15.74 23.23 14.73
N ASN A 276 -15.41 22.77 13.52
CA ASN A 276 -16.31 22.82 12.35
C ASN A 276 -17.55 21.93 12.56
N LEU A 277 -17.38 20.75 13.16
CA LEU A 277 -18.50 19.84 13.48
C LEU A 277 -19.37 20.42 14.60
N VAL A 278 -18.82 21.06 15.62
CA VAL A 278 -19.55 21.74 16.71
C VAL A 278 -20.41 22.86 16.14
N GLU A 279 -19.86 23.73 15.29
CA GLU A 279 -20.59 24.79 14.62
C GLU A 279 -21.72 24.24 13.74
N THR A 280 -21.40 23.23 12.93
CA THR A 280 -22.37 22.57 12.04
C THR A 280 -23.51 21.94 12.86
N TYR A 281 -23.19 21.27 13.97
CA TYR A 281 -24.20 20.67 14.83
C TYR A 281 -25.08 21.74 15.49
N ALA A 282 -24.50 22.80 16.02
CA ALA A 282 -25.27 23.92 16.58
C ALA A 282 -26.26 24.54 15.58
N LYS A 283 -25.85 24.65 14.31
CA LYS A 283 -26.68 25.22 13.21
C LYS A 283 -27.84 24.31 12.80
N TYR A 284 -27.66 23.00 12.81
CA TYR A 284 -28.62 22.04 12.27
C TYR A 284 -29.28 21.16 13.32
N LYS A 285 -28.83 21.13 14.56
CA LYS A 285 -29.45 20.42 15.69
C LYS A 285 -30.95 20.81 15.79
N GLY A 286 -31.83 19.80 15.81
CA GLY A 286 -33.26 20.00 15.84
C GLY A 286 -33.94 20.26 14.47
N LYS A 287 -33.17 20.27 13.36
CA LYS A 287 -33.64 20.43 11.99
C LYS A 287 -33.53 19.12 11.19
N ASN A 288 -33.97 18.02 11.74
CA ASN A 288 -33.82 16.68 11.11
C ASN A 288 -32.37 16.28 10.84
N PHE A 289 -31.44 16.72 11.69
CA PHE A 289 -30.02 16.38 11.60
C PHE A 289 -29.49 15.83 12.94
N GLU A 290 -28.60 14.86 12.86
CA GLU A 290 -27.90 14.29 14.01
C GLU A 290 -26.44 13.98 13.64
N ILE A 291 -25.54 14.00 14.60
CA ILE A 291 -24.18 13.44 14.49
C ILE A 291 -24.08 12.23 15.43
N VAL A 292 -23.42 11.19 15.00
CA VAL A 292 -23.02 10.05 15.84
C VAL A 292 -21.50 9.89 15.75
N GLY A 293 -20.81 10.14 16.86
CA GLY A 293 -19.37 9.93 16.97
C GLY A 293 -19.07 8.46 17.24
N VAL A 294 -18.25 7.85 16.38
CA VAL A 294 -17.73 6.48 16.54
C VAL A 294 -16.24 6.55 16.87
N SER A 295 -15.91 6.29 18.12
CA SER A 295 -14.52 6.43 18.58
C SER A 295 -13.72 5.15 18.39
N LEU A 296 -12.49 5.32 17.87
CA LEU A 296 -11.45 4.29 17.77
C LEU A 296 -10.47 4.32 18.96
N ASP A 297 -10.88 4.88 20.10
CA ASP A 297 -10.06 4.86 21.31
C ASP A 297 -9.91 3.45 21.88
N GLN A 298 -8.83 3.22 22.64
CA GLN A 298 -8.65 2.05 23.50
C GLN A 298 -8.82 2.42 24.98
N ASP A 299 -8.60 3.70 25.30
CA ASP A 299 -8.74 4.24 26.65
C ASP A 299 -10.06 4.98 26.80
N GLY A 300 -11.00 4.37 27.52
CA GLY A 300 -12.31 4.95 27.78
C GLY A 300 -12.27 6.22 28.61
N ALA A 301 -11.25 6.45 29.44
CA ALA A 301 -11.10 7.69 30.22
C ALA A 301 -10.65 8.85 29.33
N ALA A 302 -9.64 8.63 28.48
CA ALA A 302 -9.17 9.59 27.50
C ALA A 302 -10.27 9.97 26.50
N TRP A 303 -11.06 8.99 26.01
CA TRP A 303 -12.22 9.21 25.16
C TRP A 303 -13.26 10.14 25.82
N LYS A 304 -13.67 9.84 27.07
CA LYS A 304 -14.65 10.66 27.82
C LYS A 304 -14.13 12.07 28.11
N GLU A 305 -12.85 12.21 28.40
CA GLU A 305 -12.23 13.52 28.61
C GLU A 305 -12.22 14.34 27.31
N ALA A 306 -11.86 13.71 26.18
CA ALA A 306 -11.83 14.37 24.89
C ALA A 306 -13.22 14.85 24.44
N ILE A 307 -14.28 14.05 24.62
CA ILE A 307 -15.67 14.46 24.37
C ILE A 307 -15.99 15.78 25.07
N LYS A 308 -15.66 15.88 26.37
CA LYS A 308 -15.91 17.10 27.17
C LYS A 308 -15.07 18.29 26.70
N LYS A 309 -13.78 18.05 26.46
CA LYS A 309 -12.82 19.10 26.07
C LYS A 309 -13.08 19.68 24.68
N LEU A 310 -13.70 18.90 23.79
CA LEU A 310 -14.01 19.27 22.42
C LEU A 310 -15.47 19.69 22.23
N ASP A 311 -16.24 19.85 23.32
CA ASP A 311 -17.64 20.26 23.34
C ASP A 311 -18.56 19.40 22.43
N MET A 312 -18.28 18.10 22.36
CA MET A 312 -19.06 17.16 21.54
C MET A 312 -20.36 16.79 22.25
N THR A 313 -21.45 17.48 21.92
CA THR A 313 -22.76 17.31 22.60
C THR A 313 -23.71 16.32 21.91
N TRP A 314 -23.25 15.66 20.85
CA TRP A 314 -24.00 14.64 20.11
C TRP A 314 -23.70 13.23 20.63
N PRO A 315 -24.54 12.22 20.28
CA PRO A 315 -24.33 10.84 20.67
C PRO A 315 -22.93 10.30 20.32
N GLN A 316 -22.36 9.53 21.23
CA GLN A 316 -21.06 8.94 21.10
C GLN A 316 -21.15 7.44 21.37
N MET A 317 -20.41 6.64 20.59
CA MET A 317 -20.30 5.20 20.78
C MET A 317 -18.89 4.69 20.50
N SER A 318 -18.47 3.63 21.21
CA SER A 318 -17.17 2.97 21.02
C SER A 318 -17.22 1.54 21.54
N ASP A 319 -16.41 0.67 20.97
CA ASP A 319 -16.11 -0.67 21.48
C ASP A 319 -14.70 -0.76 22.12
N LEU A 320 -13.96 0.36 22.12
CA LEU A 320 -12.61 0.51 22.66
C LEU A 320 -11.58 -0.46 22.04
N LYS A 321 -11.78 -0.86 20.77
CA LYS A 321 -10.94 -1.85 20.08
C LYS A 321 -9.95 -1.24 19.08
N PHE A 322 -9.71 0.07 19.13
CA PHE A 322 -8.78 0.74 18.21
C PHE A 322 -9.15 0.46 16.74
N TRP A 323 -8.19 0.10 15.90
CA TRP A 323 -8.44 -0.27 14.50
C TRP A 323 -9.20 -1.60 14.32
N GLN A 324 -9.43 -2.37 15.39
CA GLN A 324 -10.31 -3.54 15.40
C GLN A 324 -11.76 -3.19 15.72
N SER A 325 -12.10 -1.90 15.81
CA SER A 325 -13.47 -1.41 16.00
C SER A 325 -14.41 -2.01 14.96
N GLU A 326 -15.54 -2.60 15.41
CA GLU A 326 -16.52 -3.24 14.54
C GLU A 326 -17.07 -2.27 13.49
N GLY A 327 -17.46 -1.06 13.90
CA GLY A 327 -17.95 -0.04 12.98
C GLY A 327 -16.92 0.37 11.94
N ALA A 328 -15.65 0.59 12.37
CA ALA A 328 -14.57 0.91 11.45
C ALA A 328 -14.30 -0.22 10.44
N GLN A 329 -14.32 -1.47 10.91
CA GLN A 329 -14.12 -2.65 10.04
C GLN A 329 -15.28 -2.87 9.06
N LEU A 330 -16.55 -2.67 9.48
CA LEU A 330 -17.71 -2.82 8.62
C LEU A 330 -17.76 -1.75 7.53
N TYR A 331 -17.37 -0.53 7.87
CA TYR A 331 -17.33 0.60 6.93
C TYR A 331 -16.01 0.74 6.19
N ALA A 332 -15.10 -0.23 6.35
CA ALA A 332 -13.75 -0.23 5.76
C ALA A 332 -12.99 1.09 6.00
N VAL A 333 -13.12 1.65 7.21
CA VAL A 333 -12.42 2.85 7.65
C VAL A 333 -10.98 2.47 8.01
N ASN A 334 -10.01 2.96 7.24
CA ASN A 334 -8.58 2.68 7.42
C ASN A 334 -7.75 3.92 7.79
N SER A 335 -8.39 5.08 7.82
CA SER A 335 -7.82 6.35 8.29
C SER A 335 -8.90 7.19 8.98
N ILE A 336 -8.51 8.03 9.94
CA ILE A 336 -9.38 8.99 10.60
C ILE A 336 -8.76 10.40 10.55
N PRO A 337 -9.58 11.47 10.49
CA PRO A 337 -11.04 11.47 10.50
C PRO A 337 -11.66 10.82 9.27
N HIS A 338 -12.80 10.17 9.42
CA HIS A 338 -13.59 9.66 8.29
C HIS A 338 -15.09 9.87 8.57
N THR A 339 -15.80 10.41 7.61
CA THR A 339 -17.21 10.73 7.76
C THR A 339 -18.08 9.90 6.81
N VAL A 340 -19.29 9.55 7.25
CA VAL A 340 -20.32 8.93 6.43
C VAL A 340 -21.62 9.69 6.64
N LEU A 341 -22.15 10.32 5.60
CA LEU A 341 -23.41 11.05 5.65
C LEU A 341 -24.52 10.15 5.12
N ILE A 342 -25.58 10.01 5.91
CA ILE A 342 -26.69 9.09 5.68
C ILE A 342 -27.99 9.91 5.66
N ASP A 343 -28.84 9.72 4.67
CA ASP A 343 -30.13 10.40 4.58
C ASP A 343 -31.19 9.82 5.52
N GLY A 344 -32.36 10.48 5.58
CA GLY A 344 -33.46 10.06 6.45
C GLY A 344 -34.04 8.67 6.16
N SER A 345 -33.78 8.09 4.99
CA SER A 345 -34.18 6.72 4.62
C SER A 345 -33.13 5.67 5.01
N GLY A 346 -31.95 6.08 5.48
CA GLY A 346 -30.84 5.20 5.79
C GLY A 346 -29.87 4.97 4.63
N LYS A 347 -30.00 5.71 3.54
CA LYS A 347 -29.13 5.62 2.38
C LYS A 347 -27.88 6.48 2.57
N ILE A 348 -26.70 5.92 2.31
CA ILE A 348 -25.43 6.64 2.34
C ILE A 348 -25.39 7.61 1.15
N ILE A 349 -25.20 8.91 1.41
CA ILE A 349 -25.20 9.96 0.40
C ILE A 349 -23.85 10.66 0.21
N ALA A 350 -22.93 10.49 1.16
CA ALA A 350 -21.54 10.92 1.02
C ALA A 350 -20.62 10.16 1.99
N ARG A 351 -19.32 10.13 1.67
CA ARG A 351 -18.24 9.55 2.51
C ARG A 351 -16.96 10.35 2.39
N GLY A 352 -16.17 10.39 3.48
CA GLY A 352 -14.83 10.97 3.50
C GLY A 352 -14.78 12.49 3.29
N LEU A 353 -15.90 13.21 3.37
CA LEU A 353 -15.94 14.66 3.23
C LEU A 353 -15.53 15.35 4.53
N HIS A 354 -14.84 16.47 4.42
CA HIS A 354 -14.36 17.29 5.54
C HIS A 354 -14.55 18.78 5.24
N GLY A 355 -14.41 19.64 6.28
CA GLY A 355 -14.43 21.08 6.14
C GLY A 355 -15.64 21.62 5.39
N GLU A 356 -15.42 22.55 4.48
CA GLU A 356 -16.47 23.24 3.72
C GLU A 356 -17.30 22.31 2.81
N GLU A 357 -16.67 21.28 2.22
CA GLU A 357 -17.38 20.30 1.38
C GLU A 357 -18.39 19.49 2.19
N LEU A 358 -18.03 19.07 3.40
CA LEU A 358 -18.94 18.39 4.30
C LEU A 358 -20.10 19.29 4.72
N GLN A 359 -19.80 20.55 5.10
CA GLN A 359 -20.81 21.52 5.47
C GLN A 359 -21.81 21.81 4.32
N ALA A 360 -21.30 21.96 3.10
CA ALA A 360 -22.13 22.17 1.91
C ALA A 360 -23.03 20.96 1.66
N LYS A 361 -22.51 19.73 1.79
CA LYS A 361 -23.29 18.51 1.58
C LYS A 361 -24.35 18.30 2.65
N ILE A 362 -24.08 18.63 3.92
CA ILE A 362 -25.06 18.62 4.99
C ILE A 362 -26.15 19.67 4.73
N ALA A 363 -25.78 20.88 4.32
CA ALA A 363 -26.76 21.94 3.99
C ALA A 363 -27.71 21.56 2.85
N GLU A 364 -27.22 20.79 1.87
CA GLU A 364 -28.03 20.23 0.79
C GLU A 364 -29.01 19.14 1.31
N ALA A 365 -28.51 18.25 2.17
CA ALA A 365 -29.24 17.07 2.63
C ALA A 365 -30.34 17.41 3.69
N VAL A 366 -30.15 18.45 4.49
CA VAL A 366 -31.08 18.86 5.60
C VAL A 366 -32.23 19.73 5.12
N LYS A 367 -32.26 20.09 3.85
CA LYS A 367 -33.42 20.82 3.25
C LYS A 367 -34.65 19.93 3.27
#